data_dc89ac827af0cc157c25713a4a41022b
#
_entry.id   dc89ac827af0cc157c25713a4a41022b
#
_cell.length_a   1.000
_cell.length_b   1.000
_cell.length_c   1.000
_cell.angle_alpha   90.00
_cell.angle_beta   90.00
_cell.angle_gamma   90.00
#
_symmetry.space_group_name_H-M   'P 1'
#
loop_
_entity.id
_entity.type
_entity.pdbx_description
1 polymer ?
#
loop_
_entity_poly.entity_id
_entity_poly.type
_entity_poly.pdbx_seq_one_letter_code
_entity_poly.pdbx_strand_id
1 'polypeptide(L)'
;MTLDSRLLRKLSNGLAELYLPGGGDFADRVISLAAGLIAAESCSYNHLVGPVAIAWQIEPADVLDFPDAEQLFQQHLPEHPLLRHYQATGDLAARRISDVASDRQFRSLGLYRDFYQPARVDHQLVVSVPAPPDGMISVALNRHGRDFSDEHREVLDLLRPHLGQAAAIAALLNQPVPDTPRDTDGKPLLTPRQTRILQLVAAGSSDRDVARALGLSVRTVQTHLQHIYRALGVRSRTEALAHVRALSLGGAARPLTGMTAR
;
A
#
# COMPACT_ATOMS: atom_id res chain seq x y z
N MET A 1 23.67 9.31 -18.11
CA MET A 1 22.33 9.21 -18.74
C MET A 1 21.74 10.62 -18.87
N THR A 2 21.34 11.04 -20.05
CA THR A 2 20.63 12.31 -20.22
C THR A 2 19.12 11.97 -20.21
N LEU A 3 18.45 12.19 -19.09
CA LEU A 3 17.00 11.96 -19.02
C LEU A 3 16.30 12.90 -20.01
N ASP A 4 15.42 12.33 -20.85
CA ASP A 4 14.59 13.11 -21.76
C ASP A 4 13.72 14.12 -20.98
N SER A 5 13.58 15.32 -21.50
CA SER A 5 12.77 16.40 -20.89
C SER A 5 11.30 16.00 -20.68
N ARG A 6 10.78 15.05 -21.47
CA ARG A 6 9.44 14.48 -21.31
C ARG A 6 9.37 13.58 -20.07
N LEU A 7 10.39 12.75 -19.88
CA LEU A 7 10.49 11.85 -18.71
C LEU A 7 10.65 12.66 -17.42
N LEU A 8 11.48 13.71 -17.44
CA LEU A 8 11.66 14.62 -16.31
C LEU A 8 10.35 15.32 -15.90
N ARG A 9 9.55 15.76 -16.86
CA ARG A 9 8.23 16.36 -16.59
C ARG A 9 7.26 15.34 -15.99
N LYS A 10 7.20 14.12 -16.52
CA LYS A 10 6.39 13.05 -15.96
C LYS A 10 6.80 12.72 -14.52
N LEU A 11 8.11 12.61 -14.27
CA LEU A 11 8.66 12.37 -12.95
C LEU A 11 8.27 13.51 -11.98
N SER A 12 8.49 14.76 -12.36
CA SER A 12 8.16 15.93 -11.53
C SER A 12 6.68 16.00 -11.17
N ASN A 13 5.79 15.79 -12.16
CA ASN A 13 4.35 15.83 -11.93
C ASN A 13 3.90 14.66 -11.04
N GLY A 14 4.38 13.45 -11.32
CA GLY A 14 4.03 12.28 -10.51
C GLY A 14 4.57 12.34 -9.09
N LEU A 15 5.76 12.93 -8.87
CA LEU A 15 6.27 13.17 -7.52
C LEU A 15 5.41 14.19 -6.77
N ALA A 16 4.95 15.25 -7.44
CA ALA A 16 4.02 16.20 -6.82
C ALA A 16 2.74 15.49 -6.33
N GLU A 17 2.15 14.62 -7.16
CA GLU A 17 0.97 13.83 -6.79
C GLU A 17 1.26 12.83 -5.68
N LEU A 18 2.45 12.20 -5.69
CA LEU A 18 2.85 11.22 -4.67
C LEU A 18 2.81 11.81 -3.25
N TYR A 19 3.17 13.09 -3.12
CA TYR A 19 3.24 13.79 -1.83
C TYR A 19 1.95 14.53 -1.44
N LEU A 20 0.91 14.56 -2.29
CA LEU A 20 -0.33 15.26 -1.97
C LEU A 20 -1.07 14.57 -0.81
N PRO A 21 -1.39 15.28 0.27
CA PRO A 21 -2.23 14.75 1.33
C PRO A 21 -3.68 14.61 0.83
N GLY A 22 -4.27 13.42 0.98
CA GLY A 22 -5.70 13.21 0.72
C GLY A 22 -6.12 12.94 -0.74
N GLY A 23 -5.19 12.83 -1.66
CA GLY A 23 -5.46 12.59 -3.08
C GLY A 23 -5.58 11.10 -3.47
N GLY A 24 -6.56 10.35 -2.93
CA GLY A 24 -6.72 8.92 -3.24
C GLY A 24 -5.85 7.98 -2.39
N ASP A 25 -5.86 6.67 -2.70
CA ASP A 25 -5.02 5.71 -2.01
C ASP A 25 -3.54 5.93 -2.38
N PHE A 26 -2.65 5.76 -1.40
CA PHE A 26 -1.20 5.83 -1.63
C PHE A 26 -0.74 4.82 -2.68
N ALA A 27 -1.30 3.61 -2.66
CA ALA A 27 -1.01 2.57 -3.64
C ALA A 27 -1.38 3.01 -5.07
N ASP A 28 -2.55 3.64 -5.29
CA ASP A 28 -2.97 4.14 -6.60
C ASP A 28 -1.98 5.18 -7.16
N ARG A 29 -1.52 6.11 -6.32
CA ARG A 29 -0.55 7.14 -6.74
C ARG A 29 0.79 6.53 -7.11
N VAL A 30 1.26 5.56 -6.34
CA VAL A 30 2.51 4.84 -6.61
C VAL A 30 2.43 4.06 -7.92
N ILE A 31 1.35 3.30 -8.13
CA ILE A 31 1.11 2.54 -9.37
C ILE A 31 1.04 3.49 -10.57
N SER A 32 0.25 4.55 -10.48
CA SER A 32 0.09 5.54 -11.56
C SER A 32 1.43 6.20 -11.93
N LEU A 33 2.24 6.56 -10.93
CA LEU A 33 3.56 7.14 -11.16
C LEU A 33 4.49 6.13 -11.86
N ALA A 34 4.63 4.92 -11.34
CA ALA A 34 5.53 3.92 -11.90
C ALA A 34 5.13 3.51 -13.33
N ALA A 35 3.85 3.21 -13.57
CA ALA A 35 3.31 2.88 -14.88
C ALA A 35 3.39 4.06 -15.87
N GLY A 36 3.29 5.30 -15.39
CA GLY A 36 3.45 6.50 -16.20
C GLY A 36 4.89 6.73 -16.69
N LEU A 37 5.88 6.25 -15.94
CA LEU A 37 7.31 6.39 -16.27
C LEU A 37 7.84 5.26 -17.12
N ILE A 38 7.46 4.02 -16.84
CA ILE A 38 7.97 2.81 -17.46
C ILE A 38 6.80 2.00 -18.02
N ALA A 39 6.76 1.81 -19.34
CA ALA A 39 5.72 1.00 -19.96
C ALA A 39 5.79 -0.44 -19.44
N ALA A 40 4.66 -0.98 -19.00
CA ALA A 40 4.49 -2.33 -18.49
C ALA A 40 3.06 -2.79 -18.78
N GLU A 41 2.83 -4.10 -18.87
CA GLU A 41 1.48 -4.65 -19.02
C GLU A 41 0.68 -4.59 -17.72
N SER A 42 1.39 -4.70 -16.59
CA SER A 42 0.77 -4.43 -15.28
C SER A 42 1.77 -3.84 -14.30
N CYS A 43 1.25 -3.17 -13.28
CA CYS A 43 2.02 -2.62 -12.17
C CYS A 43 1.34 -2.99 -10.86
N SER A 44 2.11 -3.46 -9.89
CA SER A 44 1.58 -3.79 -8.57
C SER A 44 2.29 -3.03 -7.45
N TYR A 45 1.51 -2.71 -6.43
CA TYR A 45 1.97 -2.24 -5.13
C TYR A 45 1.78 -3.37 -4.12
N ASN A 46 2.81 -3.69 -3.35
CA ASN A 46 2.79 -4.76 -2.38
C ASN A 46 3.32 -4.24 -1.05
N HIS A 47 2.61 -4.50 0.04
CA HIS A 47 3.09 -4.27 1.39
C HIS A 47 3.33 -5.63 2.05
N LEU A 48 4.59 -5.90 2.39
CA LEU A 48 5.06 -7.19 2.88
C LEU A 48 5.53 -7.05 4.34
N VAL A 49 5.19 -8.03 5.17
CA VAL A 49 5.76 -8.20 6.51
C VAL A 49 6.32 -9.61 6.60
N GLY A 50 7.65 -9.72 6.67
CA GLY A 50 8.30 -11.01 6.49
C GLY A 50 7.99 -11.63 5.13
N PRO A 51 7.59 -12.92 5.07
CA PRO A 51 7.24 -13.59 3.81
C PRO A 51 5.76 -13.46 3.46
N VAL A 52 5.00 -12.53 4.07
CA VAL A 52 3.55 -12.39 3.89
C VAL A 52 3.23 -11.05 3.28
N ALA A 53 2.44 -11.03 2.21
CA ALA A 53 1.83 -9.83 1.70
C ALA A 53 0.59 -9.49 2.55
N ILE A 54 0.63 -8.34 3.25
CA ILE A 54 -0.46 -7.87 4.11
C ILE A 54 -1.42 -6.94 3.39
N ALA A 55 -0.97 -6.33 2.29
CA ALA A 55 -1.79 -5.56 1.36
C ALA A 55 -1.13 -5.58 -0.01
N TRP A 56 -1.91 -5.72 -1.06
CA TRP A 56 -1.44 -5.63 -2.42
C TRP A 56 -2.53 -5.13 -3.36
N GLN A 57 -2.09 -4.50 -4.44
CA GLN A 57 -2.94 -3.98 -5.48
C GLN A 57 -2.21 -4.11 -6.82
N ILE A 58 -2.93 -4.44 -7.88
CA ILE A 58 -2.38 -4.55 -9.24
C ILE A 58 -3.30 -3.85 -10.22
N GLU A 59 -2.70 -3.19 -11.22
CA GLU A 59 -3.39 -2.57 -12.33
C GLU A 59 -2.76 -3.01 -13.67
N PRO A 60 -3.59 -3.43 -14.64
CA PRO A 60 -5.03 -3.64 -14.53
C PRO A 60 -5.37 -4.88 -13.69
N ALA A 61 -6.52 -4.86 -13.00
CA ALA A 61 -6.93 -5.90 -12.06
C ALA A 61 -7.27 -7.25 -12.74
N ASP A 62 -7.70 -7.23 -14.00
CA ASP A 62 -8.06 -8.41 -14.80
C ASP A 62 -6.86 -9.32 -15.13
N VAL A 63 -5.63 -8.87 -14.91
CA VAL A 63 -4.42 -9.71 -14.97
C VAL A 63 -4.51 -10.92 -14.03
N LEU A 64 -5.29 -10.79 -12.96
CA LEU A 64 -5.49 -11.82 -11.94
C LEU A 64 -6.86 -12.52 -12.05
N ASP A 65 -7.52 -12.42 -13.20
CA ASP A 65 -8.81 -13.10 -13.44
C ASP A 65 -8.61 -14.62 -13.70
N PHE A 66 -8.01 -15.28 -12.71
CA PHE A 66 -7.89 -16.73 -12.67
C PHE A 66 -8.12 -17.25 -11.23
N PRO A 67 -8.57 -18.52 -11.08
CA PRO A 67 -8.92 -19.07 -9.77
C PRO A 67 -7.77 -18.99 -8.77
N ASP A 68 -8.09 -18.65 -7.52
CA ASP A 68 -7.20 -18.69 -6.37
C ASP A 68 -5.92 -17.86 -6.49
N ALA A 69 -5.89 -16.83 -7.37
CA ALA A 69 -4.70 -16.02 -7.67
C ALA A 69 -4.03 -15.46 -6.39
N GLU A 70 -4.82 -14.90 -5.47
CA GLU A 70 -4.29 -14.36 -4.20
C GLU A 70 -3.69 -15.47 -3.32
N GLN A 71 -4.37 -16.58 -3.18
CA GLN A 71 -3.89 -17.71 -2.38
C GLN A 71 -2.61 -18.31 -2.97
N LEU A 72 -2.55 -18.48 -4.29
CA LEU A 72 -1.36 -18.98 -5.00
C LEU A 72 -0.18 -18.04 -4.84
N PHE A 73 -0.40 -16.73 -4.95
CA PHE A 73 0.66 -15.75 -4.70
C PHE A 73 1.20 -15.85 -3.27
N GLN A 74 0.33 -15.88 -2.26
CA GLN A 74 0.75 -16.00 -0.85
C GLN A 74 1.51 -17.33 -0.61
N GLN A 75 1.03 -18.43 -1.16
CA GLN A 75 1.66 -19.74 -1.01
C GLN A 75 3.08 -19.76 -1.56
N HIS A 76 3.30 -19.15 -2.73
CA HIS A 76 4.58 -19.18 -3.43
C HIS A 76 5.48 -17.96 -3.20
N LEU A 77 5.00 -16.94 -2.49
CA LEU A 77 5.79 -15.73 -2.22
C LEU A 77 7.18 -16.02 -1.62
N PRO A 78 7.37 -17.02 -0.73
CA PRO A 78 8.70 -17.39 -0.23
C PRO A 78 9.68 -17.90 -1.30
N GLU A 79 9.18 -18.32 -2.46
CA GLU A 79 10.03 -18.74 -3.60
C GLU A 79 10.51 -17.56 -4.44
N HIS A 80 9.93 -16.35 -4.25
CA HIS A 80 10.15 -15.21 -5.12
C HIS A 80 11.64 -14.80 -5.17
N PRO A 81 12.30 -14.82 -6.35
CA PRO A 81 13.74 -14.63 -6.46
C PRO A 81 14.24 -13.31 -5.86
N LEU A 82 13.51 -12.20 -6.12
CA LEU A 82 13.88 -10.89 -5.60
C LEU A 82 13.63 -10.79 -4.09
N LEU A 83 12.58 -11.40 -3.56
CA LEU A 83 12.35 -11.41 -2.12
C LEU A 83 13.49 -12.16 -1.40
N ARG A 84 13.89 -13.32 -1.92
CA ARG A 84 15.05 -14.08 -1.39
C ARG A 84 16.34 -13.28 -1.47
N HIS A 85 16.56 -12.57 -2.58
CA HIS A 85 17.72 -11.70 -2.74
C HIS A 85 17.73 -10.59 -1.69
N TYR A 86 16.60 -9.88 -1.51
CA TYR A 86 16.49 -8.81 -0.53
C TYR A 86 16.70 -9.31 0.91
N GLN A 87 16.14 -10.46 1.24
CA GLN A 87 16.33 -11.10 2.56
C GLN A 87 17.79 -11.49 2.81
N ALA A 88 18.49 -11.95 1.77
CA ALA A 88 19.89 -12.39 1.89
C ALA A 88 20.88 -11.22 1.92
N THR A 89 20.58 -10.11 1.23
CA THR A 89 21.55 -9.02 1.01
C THR A 89 21.20 -7.71 1.70
N GLY A 90 19.92 -7.50 2.02
CA GLY A 90 19.39 -6.20 2.45
C GLY A 90 19.35 -5.14 1.35
N ASP A 91 19.70 -5.48 0.11
CA ASP A 91 19.73 -4.55 -1.02
C ASP A 91 18.34 -4.38 -1.61
N LEU A 92 17.75 -3.20 -1.45
CA LEU A 92 16.41 -2.82 -1.90
C LEU A 92 16.43 -2.02 -3.23
N ALA A 93 17.57 -1.94 -3.91
CA ALA A 93 17.68 -1.27 -5.20
C ALA A 93 16.78 -1.91 -6.26
N ALA A 94 16.43 -1.14 -7.29
CA ALA A 94 15.63 -1.63 -8.40
C ALA A 94 16.34 -2.80 -9.11
N ARG A 95 15.66 -3.95 -9.23
CA ARG A 95 16.19 -5.17 -9.84
C ARG A 95 15.13 -5.90 -10.65
N ARG A 96 15.61 -6.52 -11.73
CA ARG A 96 14.82 -7.47 -12.52
C ARG A 96 14.96 -8.88 -11.91
N ILE A 97 13.99 -9.73 -12.14
CA ILE A 97 14.16 -11.16 -11.80
C ILE A 97 15.38 -11.73 -12.52
N SER A 98 15.62 -11.34 -13.77
CA SER A 98 16.79 -11.77 -14.58
C SER A 98 18.15 -11.33 -14.01
N ASP A 99 18.19 -10.35 -13.11
CA ASP A 99 19.44 -9.96 -12.43
C ASP A 99 19.85 -10.96 -11.33
N VAL A 100 18.92 -11.80 -10.84
CA VAL A 100 19.13 -12.69 -9.68
C VAL A 100 18.82 -14.16 -9.97
N ALA A 101 18.09 -14.45 -11.04
CA ALA A 101 17.75 -15.80 -11.47
C ALA A 101 17.76 -15.90 -13.00
N SER A 102 18.31 -16.98 -13.55
CA SER A 102 18.17 -17.25 -14.97
C SER A 102 16.70 -17.57 -15.33
N ASP A 103 16.33 -17.37 -16.60
CA ASP A 103 15.00 -17.69 -17.12
C ASP A 103 14.60 -19.16 -16.80
N ARG A 104 15.53 -20.08 -16.97
CA ARG A 104 15.31 -21.51 -16.65
C ARG A 104 15.01 -21.72 -15.15
N GLN A 105 15.75 -21.05 -14.26
CA GLN A 105 15.52 -21.13 -12.82
C GLN A 105 14.16 -20.55 -12.46
N PHE A 106 13.84 -19.36 -12.96
CA PHE A 106 12.55 -18.71 -12.68
C PHE A 106 11.37 -19.55 -13.15
N ARG A 107 11.39 -20.05 -14.39
CA ARG A 107 10.32 -20.87 -14.96
C ARG A 107 10.16 -22.24 -14.27
N SER A 108 11.16 -22.73 -13.53
CA SER A 108 11.06 -23.97 -12.77
C SER A 108 10.35 -23.84 -11.42
N LEU A 109 10.12 -22.60 -10.93
CA LEU A 109 9.47 -22.34 -9.64
C LEU A 109 7.96 -22.64 -9.71
N GLY A 110 7.39 -23.05 -8.57
CA GLY A 110 5.94 -23.12 -8.40
C GLY A 110 5.30 -21.75 -8.61
N LEU A 111 5.90 -20.68 -8.08
CA LEU A 111 5.50 -19.32 -8.30
C LEU A 111 5.29 -18.94 -9.78
N TYR A 112 6.21 -19.37 -10.66
CA TYR A 112 6.04 -19.10 -12.10
C TYR A 112 4.87 -19.87 -12.69
N ARG A 113 4.80 -21.20 -12.46
CA ARG A 113 3.81 -22.08 -13.09
C ARG A 113 2.39 -21.76 -12.64
N ASP A 114 2.22 -21.50 -11.35
CA ASP A 114 0.90 -21.43 -10.74
C ASP A 114 0.38 -19.99 -10.66
N PHE A 115 1.27 -18.98 -10.73
CA PHE A 115 0.89 -17.56 -10.63
C PHE A 115 1.33 -16.72 -11.83
N TYR A 116 2.64 -16.65 -12.16
CA TYR A 116 3.10 -15.75 -13.21
C TYR A 116 2.71 -16.19 -14.61
N GLN A 117 2.71 -17.47 -14.90
CA GLN A 117 2.31 -18.00 -16.20
C GLN A 117 0.83 -17.71 -16.52
N PRO A 118 -0.15 -18.00 -15.62
CA PRO A 118 -1.53 -17.58 -15.82
C PRO A 118 -1.71 -16.07 -15.95
N ALA A 119 -0.96 -15.27 -15.17
CA ALA A 119 -0.95 -13.82 -15.23
C ALA A 119 -0.21 -13.26 -16.46
N ARG A 120 0.38 -14.13 -17.31
CA ARG A 120 1.17 -13.75 -18.50
C ARG A 120 2.36 -12.84 -18.18
N VAL A 121 3.04 -13.09 -17.09
CA VAL A 121 4.24 -12.35 -16.66
C VAL A 121 5.47 -13.19 -16.90
N ASP A 122 6.32 -12.77 -17.83
CA ASP A 122 7.64 -13.37 -18.09
C ASP A 122 8.77 -12.63 -17.38
N HIS A 123 8.63 -11.31 -17.24
CA HIS A 123 9.66 -10.44 -16.71
C HIS A 123 9.05 -9.47 -15.69
N GLN A 124 9.81 -9.24 -14.64
CA GLN A 124 9.43 -8.31 -13.60
C GLN A 124 10.61 -7.42 -13.21
N LEU A 125 10.33 -6.13 -13.03
CA LEU A 125 11.23 -5.13 -12.47
C LEU A 125 10.65 -4.60 -11.17
N VAL A 126 11.37 -4.69 -10.07
CA VAL A 126 10.89 -4.32 -8.73
C VAL A 126 11.84 -3.34 -8.07
N VAL A 127 11.28 -2.35 -7.40
CA VAL A 127 11.98 -1.54 -6.39
C VAL A 127 11.30 -1.70 -5.05
N SER A 128 12.08 -1.73 -3.98
CA SER A 128 11.55 -1.89 -2.63
C SER A 128 12.07 -0.80 -1.70
N VAL A 129 11.26 -0.47 -0.69
CA VAL A 129 11.61 0.47 0.37
C VAL A 129 11.15 -0.07 1.72
N PRO A 130 11.85 0.24 2.82
CA PRO A 130 11.37 -0.10 4.15
C PRO A 130 10.02 0.54 4.42
N ALA A 131 9.14 -0.19 5.10
CA ALA A 131 7.84 0.29 5.56
C ALA A 131 7.71 0.08 7.07
N PRO A 132 7.43 1.15 7.86
CA PRO A 132 7.19 1.01 9.28
C PRO A 132 5.91 0.17 9.58
N PRO A 133 5.87 -0.58 10.72
CA PRO A 133 6.95 -0.74 11.68
C PRO A 133 8.03 -1.74 11.28
N ASP A 134 7.76 -2.82 10.57
CA ASP A 134 8.74 -3.88 10.29
C ASP A 134 8.47 -4.56 8.95
N GLY A 135 8.07 -3.76 7.96
CA GLY A 135 7.69 -4.25 6.64
C GLY A 135 8.51 -3.66 5.51
N MET A 136 8.09 -4.01 4.31
CA MET A 136 8.64 -3.55 3.05
C MET A 136 7.50 -3.22 2.09
N ILE A 137 7.59 -2.09 1.42
CA ILE A 137 6.77 -1.77 0.26
C ILE A 137 7.56 -2.10 -0.99
N SER A 138 6.95 -2.83 -1.91
CA SER A 138 7.52 -3.13 -3.22
C SER A 138 6.59 -2.64 -4.32
N VAL A 139 7.19 -2.04 -5.34
CA VAL A 139 6.51 -1.66 -6.59
C VAL A 139 7.06 -2.54 -7.68
N ALA A 140 6.21 -3.33 -8.31
CA ALA A 140 6.58 -4.27 -9.35
C ALA A 140 5.91 -3.93 -10.68
N LEU A 141 6.72 -3.82 -11.71
CA LEU A 141 6.32 -3.65 -13.10
C LEU A 141 6.47 -5.00 -13.80
N ASN A 142 5.44 -5.43 -14.52
CA ASN A 142 5.40 -6.74 -15.15
C ASN A 142 5.30 -6.64 -16.66
N ARG A 143 5.98 -7.54 -17.35
CA ARG A 143 5.95 -7.66 -18.82
C ARG A 143 5.86 -9.10 -19.28
N HIS A 144 5.23 -9.22 -20.47
CA HIS A 144 5.32 -10.42 -21.29
C HIS A 144 6.34 -10.19 -22.41
N GLY A 145 7.11 -11.21 -22.76
CA GLY A 145 8.00 -11.23 -23.92
C GLY A 145 9.35 -10.54 -23.72
N ARG A 146 9.42 -9.20 -23.70
CA ARG A 146 10.71 -8.47 -23.61
C ARG A 146 11.00 -7.96 -22.19
N ASP A 147 12.20 -8.24 -21.71
CA ASP A 147 12.65 -7.77 -20.39
C ASP A 147 12.86 -6.25 -20.33
N PHE A 148 12.96 -5.75 -19.13
CA PHE A 148 13.27 -4.36 -18.82
C PHE A 148 14.74 -4.04 -19.10
N SER A 149 15.01 -2.82 -19.58
CA SER A 149 16.37 -2.35 -19.83
C SER A 149 17.05 -1.83 -18.55
N ASP A 150 18.35 -1.61 -18.61
CA ASP A 150 19.08 -0.95 -17.53
C ASP A 150 18.57 0.48 -17.28
N GLU A 151 18.15 1.19 -18.33
CA GLU A 151 17.54 2.51 -18.20
C GLU A 151 16.23 2.46 -17.38
N HIS A 152 15.39 1.45 -17.60
CA HIS A 152 14.17 1.26 -16.80
C HIS A 152 14.51 1.01 -15.33
N ARG A 153 15.55 0.22 -15.07
CA ARG A 153 16.03 -0.04 -13.70
C ARG A 153 16.53 1.23 -13.03
N GLU A 154 17.33 2.04 -13.71
CA GLU A 154 17.82 3.33 -13.21
C GLU A 154 16.68 4.30 -12.91
N VAL A 155 15.69 4.41 -13.81
CA VAL A 155 14.50 5.26 -13.62
C VAL A 155 13.72 4.83 -12.40
N LEU A 156 13.50 3.53 -12.21
CA LEU A 156 12.77 3.03 -11.06
C LEU A 156 13.56 3.21 -9.75
N ASP A 157 14.89 3.09 -9.79
CA ASP A 157 15.74 3.30 -8.62
C ASP A 157 15.82 4.78 -8.21
N LEU A 158 15.68 5.72 -9.15
CA LEU A 158 15.54 7.15 -8.84
C LEU A 158 14.27 7.46 -8.04
N LEU A 159 13.21 6.65 -8.18
CA LEU A 159 11.99 6.79 -7.39
C LEU A 159 12.16 6.28 -5.95
N ARG A 160 13.09 5.38 -5.69
CA ARG A 160 13.22 4.69 -4.41
C ARG A 160 13.27 5.63 -3.19
N PRO A 161 14.11 6.69 -3.13
CA PRO A 161 14.12 7.61 -1.99
C PRO A 161 12.79 8.33 -1.81
N HIS A 162 12.11 8.68 -2.91
CA HIS A 162 10.80 9.36 -2.87
C HIS A 162 9.70 8.42 -2.39
N LEU A 163 9.72 7.15 -2.84
CA LEU A 163 8.78 6.13 -2.37
C LEU A 163 8.92 5.90 -0.87
N GLY A 164 10.15 5.77 -0.37
CA GLY A 164 10.41 5.59 1.06
C GLY A 164 9.95 6.78 1.91
N GLN A 165 10.25 8.00 1.45
CA GLN A 165 9.83 9.22 2.15
C GLN A 165 8.31 9.41 2.11
N ALA A 166 7.67 9.20 0.97
CA ALA A 166 6.22 9.31 0.84
C ALA A 166 5.50 8.21 1.64
N ALA A 167 6.04 6.99 1.69
CA ALA A 167 5.52 5.90 2.52
C ALA A 167 5.60 6.25 4.01
N ALA A 168 6.72 6.83 4.46
CA ALA A 168 6.87 7.28 5.84
C ALA A 168 5.87 8.39 6.20
N ILE A 169 5.69 9.37 5.31
CA ILE A 169 4.68 10.43 5.48
C ILE A 169 3.26 9.82 5.51
N ALA A 170 2.94 8.93 4.57
CA ALA A 170 1.65 8.26 4.54
C ALA A 170 1.41 7.44 5.80
N ALA A 171 2.42 6.76 6.33
CA ALA A 171 2.34 6.04 7.60
C ALA A 171 2.09 6.97 8.79
N LEU A 172 2.76 8.13 8.84
CA LEU A 172 2.52 9.14 9.87
C LEU A 172 1.12 9.73 9.81
N LEU A 173 0.63 10.04 8.60
CA LEU A 173 -0.72 10.55 8.38
C LEU A 173 -1.81 9.49 8.61
N ASN A 174 -1.46 8.21 8.42
CA ASN A 174 -2.33 7.05 8.63
C ASN A 174 -2.09 6.38 9.99
N GLN A 175 -1.21 6.92 10.85
CA GLN A 175 -1.15 6.42 12.22
C GLN A 175 -2.57 6.43 12.79
N PRO A 176 -3.04 5.32 13.35
CA PRO A 176 -4.30 5.35 14.06
C PRO A 176 -4.19 6.48 15.07
N VAL A 177 -5.15 7.41 15.03
CA VAL A 177 -5.33 8.34 16.15
C VAL A 177 -5.27 7.46 17.40
N PRO A 178 -4.46 7.77 18.41
CA PRO A 178 -4.20 6.89 19.56
C PRO A 178 -5.46 6.40 20.29
N ASP A 179 -6.61 6.94 19.96
CA ASP A 179 -7.92 6.65 20.53
C ASP A 179 -8.87 5.98 19.51
N THR A 180 -8.52 4.78 19.02
CA THR A 180 -9.58 3.88 18.59
C THR A 180 -10.44 3.60 19.81
N PRO A 181 -11.75 3.95 19.82
CA PRO A 181 -12.61 3.70 20.97
C PRO A 181 -12.49 2.24 21.39
N ARG A 182 -12.16 2.03 22.66
CA ARG A 182 -12.03 0.70 23.26
C ARG A 182 -13.20 0.49 24.19
N ASP A 183 -13.63 -0.76 24.34
CA ASP A 183 -14.57 -1.14 25.38
C ASP A 183 -13.91 -1.10 26.77
N THR A 184 -14.69 -1.40 27.79
CA THR A 184 -14.24 -1.46 29.19
C THR A 184 -13.12 -2.49 29.42
N ASP A 185 -12.99 -3.47 28.55
CA ASP A 185 -11.97 -4.52 28.60
C ASP A 185 -10.74 -4.20 27.74
N GLY A 186 -10.66 -2.98 27.16
CA GLY A 186 -9.54 -2.52 26.36
C GLY A 186 -9.53 -3.05 24.92
N LYS A 187 -10.59 -3.75 24.47
CA LYS A 187 -10.71 -4.28 23.12
C LYS A 187 -11.17 -3.19 22.14
N PRO A 188 -10.60 -3.10 20.93
CA PRO A 188 -11.04 -2.13 19.93
C PRO A 188 -12.53 -2.31 19.60
N LEU A 189 -13.32 -1.22 19.66
CA LEU A 189 -14.75 -1.22 19.30
C LEU A 189 -14.97 -1.33 17.78
N LEU A 190 -13.96 -0.98 16.99
CA LEU A 190 -14.03 -0.99 15.53
C LEU A 190 -12.97 -1.94 14.95
N THR A 191 -13.33 -2.63 13.89
CA THR A 191 -12.37 -3.40 13.08
C THR A 191 -11.43 -2.45 12.33
N PRO A 192 -10.23 -2.88 11.89
CA PRO A 192 -9.31 -2.07 11.09
C PRO A 192 -10.01 -1.43 9.87
N ARG A 193 -10.87 -2.17 9.18
CA ARG A 193 -11.65 -1.69 8.04
C ARG A 193 -12.64 -0.60 8.41
N GLN A 194 -13.34 -0.76 9.51
CA GLN A 194 -14.28 0.24 10.03
C GLN A 194 -13.54 1.51 10.49
N THR A 195 -12.40 1.36 11.13
CA THR A 195 -11.53 2.48 11.52
C THR A 195 -11.09 3.27 10.29
N ARG A 196 -10.69 2.59 9.21
CA ARG A 196 -10.29 3.25 7.96
C ARG A 196 -11.44 4.01 7.30
N ILE A 197 -12.63 3.42 7.26
CA ILE A 197 -13.83 4.10 6.75
C ILE A 197 -14.13 5.37 7.58
N LEU A 198 -14.09 5.27 8.91
CA LEU A 198 -14.32 6.39 9.80
C LEU A 198 -13.31 7.53 9.62
N GLN A 199 -12.02 7.20 9.41
CA GLN A 199 -10.97 8.16 9.12
C GLN A 199 -11.22 8.94 7.83
N LEU A 200 -11.57 8.25 6.73
CA LEU A 200 -11.91 8.90 5.45
C LEU A 200 -13.13 9.82 5.59
N VAL A 201 -14.12 9.37 6.33
CA VAL A 201 -15.31 10.18 6.65
C VAL A 201 -14.93 11.39 7.50
N ALA A 202 -14.02 11.25 8.47
CA ALA A 202 -13.51 12.34 9.29
C ALA A 202 -12.68 13.35 8.48
N ALA A 203 -12.00 12.90 7.44
CA ALA A 203 -11.31 13.74 6.47
C ALA A 203 -12.26 14.44 5.46
N GLY A 204 -13.58 14.25 5.58
CA GLY A 204 -14.57 14.92 4.74
C GLY A 204 -14.98 14.16 3.48
N SER A 205 -14.48 12.92 3.27
CA SER A 205 -14.82 12.12 2.08
C SER A 205 -16.31 11.76 2.05
N SER A 206 -16.95 11.83 0.88
CA SER A 206 -18.30 11.30 0.68
C SER A 206 -18.30 9.77 0.67
N ASP A 207 -19.49 9.14 0.84
CA ASP A 207 -19.62 7.68 0.75
C ASP A 207 -19.14 7.12 -0.61
N ARG A 208 -19.27 7.91 -1.69
CA ARG A 208 -18.76 7.56 -3.02
C ARG A 208 -17.24 7.60 -3.07
N ASP A 209 -16.64 8.60 -2.44
CA ASP A 209 -15.18 8.73 -2.39
C ASP A 209 -14.57 7.64 -1.52
N VAL A 210 -15.21 7.33 -0.38
CA VAL A 210 -14.82 6.19 0.47
C VAL A 210 -14.93 4.87 -0.29
N ALA A 211 -16.03 4.66 -1.03
CA ALA A 211 -16.26 3.46 -1.84
C ALA A 211 -15.15 3.31 -2.90
N ARG A 212 -14.84 4.39 -3.62
CA ARG A 212 -13.76 4.43 -4.61
C ARG A 212 -12.41 4.16 -3.98
N ALA A 213 -12.08 4.85 -2.89
CA ALA A 213 -10.80 4.74 -2.20
C ALA A 213 -10.53 3.35 -1.60
N LEU A 214 -11.60 2.59 -1.34
CA LEU A 214 -11.50 1.29 -0.67
C LEU A 214 -11.89 0.10 -1.56
N GLY A 215 -12.17 0.32 -2.85
CA GLY A 215 -12.62 -0.74 -3.76
C GLY A 215 -13.95 -1.38 -3.34
N LEU A 216 -14.87 -0.59 -2.75
CA LEU A 216 -16.15 -1.06 -2.24
C LEU A 216 -17.33 -0.49 -3.04
N SER A 217 -18.51 -1.13 -2.92
CA SER A 217 -19.74 -0.48 -3.32
C SER A 217 -20.16 0.58 -2.29
N VAL A 218 -20.86 1.63 -2.74
CA VAL A 218 -21.43 2.66 -1.84
C VAL A 218 -22.35 2.01 -0.78
N ARG A 219 -23.12 0.98 -1.17
CA ARG A 219 -23.96 0.20 -0.26
C ARG A 219 -23.15 -0.50 0.83
N THR A 220 -21.99 -1.06 0.48
CA THR A 220 -21.08 -1.69 1.45
C THR A 220 -20.52 -0.67 2.44
N VAL A 221 -20.14 0.52 1.97
CA VAL A 221 -19.70 1.62 2.84
C VAL A 221 -20.78 2.03 3.80
N GLN A 222 -22.03 2.19 3.33
CA GLN A 222 -23.17 2.53 4.18
C GLN A 222 -23.43 1.46 5.26
N THR A 223 -23.33 0.18 4.90
CA THR A 223 -23.43 -0.92 5.87
C THR A 223 -22.34 -0.83 6.93
N HIS A 224 -21.11 -0.58 6.55
CA HIS A 224 -20.02 -0.36 7.52
C HIS A 224 -20.27 0.85 8.41
N LEU A 225 -20.76 1.97 7.87
CA LEU A 225 -21.07 3.17 8.64
C LEU A 225 -22.19 2.89 9.67
N GLN A 226 -23.22 2.13 9.32
CA GLN A 226 -24.24 1.71 10.28
C GLN A 226 -23.67 0.88 11.43
N HIS A 227 -22.75 -0.04 11.13
CA HIS A 227 -22.05 -0.82 12.16
C HIS A 227 -21.15 0.06 13.04
N ILE A 228 -20.44 1.01 12.44
CA ILE A 228 -19.60 1.99 13.16
C ILE A 228 -20.47 2.82 14.11
N TYR A 229 -21.58 3.38 13.63
CA TYR A 229 -22.48 4.19 14.47
C TYR A 229 -23.03 3.39 15.64
N ARG A 230 -23.40 2.14 15.41
CA ARG A 230 -23.87 1.25 16.48
C ARG A 230 -22.75 0.95 17.49
N ALA A 231 -21.53 0.66 17.03
CA ALA A 231 -20.38 0.37 17.88
C ALA A 231 -19.95 1.58 18.73
N LEU A 232 -20.09 2.80 18.18
CA LEU A 232 -19.76 4.06 18.88
C LEU A 232 -20.93 4.61 19.71
N GLY A 233 -22.10 3.99 19.66
CA GLY A 233 -23.30 4.49 20.35
C GLY A 233 -23.83 5.81 19.80
N VAL A 234 -23.54 6.16 18.53
CA VAL A 234 -23.97 7.39 17.85
C VAL A 234 -25.03 7.09 16.80
N ARG A 235 -25.83 8.11 16.43
CA ARG A 235 -26.97 7.95 15.52
C ARG A 235 -26.77 8.57 14.14
N SER A 236 -25.73 9.38 13.98
CA SER A 236 -25.50 10.13 12.75
C SER A 236 -24.02 10.27 12.43
N ARG A 237 -23.74 10.60 11.15
CA ARG A 237 -22.42 10.95 10.67
C ARG A 237 -21.80 12.10 11.48
N THR A 238 -22.61 13.14 11.76
CA THR A 238 -22.17 14.33 12.51
C THR A 238 -21.78 13.97 13.93
N GLU A 239 -22.56 13.12 14.60
CA GLU A 239 -22.23 12.63 15.93
C GLU A 239 -20.96 11.76 15.93
N ALA A 240 -20.78 10.89 14.93
CA ALA A 240 -19.58 10.10 14.79
C ALA A 240 -18.32 10.98 14.63
N LEU A 241 -18.41 12.05 13.83
CA LEU A 241 -17.33 13.02 13.67
C LEU A 241 -17.04 13.81 14.95
N ALA A 242 -18.07 14.22 15.67
CA ALA A 242 -17.92 14.88 16.96
C ALA A 242 -17.26 13.96 17.99
N HIS A 243 -17.63 12.69 17.99
CA HIS A 243 -17.06 11.68 18.87
C HIS A 243 -15.55 11.47 18.59
N VAL A 244 -15.15 11.36 17.32
CA VAL A 244 -13.73 11.25 16.92
C VAL A 244 -12.95 12.49 17.33
N ARG A 245 -13.51 13.70 17.12
CA ARG A 245 -12.85 14.96 17.52
C ARG A 245 -12.69 15.08 19.03
N ALA A 246 -13.68 14.66 19.81
CA ALA A 246 -13.60 14.67 21.27
C ALA A 246 -12.50 13.76 21.79
N LEU A 247 -12.33 12.58 21.20
CA LEU A 247 -11.24 11.64 21.53
C LEU A 247 -9.86 12.23 21.18
N SER A 248 -9.75 12.91 20.04
CA SER A 248 -8.49 13.57 19.62
C SER A 248 -8.09 14.74 20.52
N LEU A 249 -9.05 15.41 21.15
CA LEU A 249 -8.82 16.52 22.07
C LEU A 249 -8.62 16.05 23.53
N GLY A 250 -9.19 14.90 23.91
CA GLY A 250 -9.10 14.35 25.26
C GLY A 250 -7.73 13.71 25.60
N GLY A 251 -6.95 13.34 24.59
CA GLY A 251 -5.61 12.77 24.78
C GLY A 251 -4.54 13.79 25.23
N ALA A 252 -4.84 15.09 25.23
CA ALA A 252 -3.91 16.16 25.61
C ALA A 252 -4.02 16.62 27.09
N ALA A 253 -4.97 16.10 27.86
CA ALA A 253 -5.18 16.50 29.24
C ALA A 253 -4.91 15.33 30.22
N ARG A 254 -3.65 15.03 30.45
CA ARG A 254 -3.24 14.33 31.68
C ARG A 254 -3.06 15.38 32.76
N PRO A 255 -3.88 15.43 33.83
CA PRO A 255 -3.64 16.35 34.92
C PRO A 255 -2.35 15.99 35.63
N LEU A 256 -1.46 16.94 35.75
CA LEU A 256 -0.38 16.93 36.73
C LEU A 256 -1.01 17.07 38.13
N THR A 257 -1.28 15.94 38.77
CA THR A 257 -1.69 15.94 40.16
C THR A 257 -0.69 15.10 40.97
N GLY A 258 0.00 15.74 41.90
CA GLY A 258 0.68 15.05 42.95
C GLY A 258 2.08 15.51 43.25
N MET A 259 2.28 16.78 43.55
CA MET A 259 3.35 17.16 44.48
C MET A 259 2.70 17.76 45.74
N THR A 260 2.44 16.91 46.71
CA THR A 260 2.19 17.34 48.07
C THR A 260 3.47 17.16 48.87
N ALA A 261 3.89 18.26 49.46
CA ALA A 261 4.98 18.37 50.42
C ALA A 261 4.74 17.49 51.68
N ARG A 262 5.79 16.80 52.12
CA ARG A 262 6.26 16.83 53.50
C ARG A 262 7.68 16.28 53.59
#